data_59080e17670728431c4e55998428f757
#
_entry.id   59080e17670728431c4e55998428f757
#
_cell.length_a   1.000
_cell.length_b   1.000
_cell.length_c   1.000
_cell.angle_alpha   90.00
_cell.angle_beta   90.00
_cell.angle_gamma   90.00
#
_symmetry.space_group_name_H-M   'P 1'
#
loop_
_entity.id
_entity.type
_entity.pdbx_description
1 polymer ?
#
loop_
_entity_poly.entity_id
_entity_poly.type
_entity_poly.pdbx_seq_one_letter_code
_entity_poly.pdbx_strand_id
1 'polypeptide(L)'
;NRMQALVIVAHGSHLNPDASTPTYDHADTIREAGVFDEVRTGFWKEEPSFREVLRTVESDEVYVVPLFISEGYFTEEVIPRELRLEGWDLEAWDSDGTSATHATFEAADVEKTVHYCGPVGTHDAMSDVIVRRAESVTGAPEVGEGVALAVVGHGTERNENSAKAVELHADRIDAMDRFEEVEALFMDEDPEVDDVTEFFETEDIVVVPLFVADGYHTQEDIPEDMGLTEDYRTGWETPAEVEGHRIWYAGAVGTEALTADVLIERAADAGADVGDAIEEVRRKTRTAGTNGDVDADSGADADADADAGAEAGD
;
A
#
# COMPACT_ATOMS: atom_id res chain seq x y z
N ASN A 1 -28.62 14.41 5.90
CA ASN A 1 -27.24 13.98 5.64
C ASN A 1 -26.96 14.14 4.15
N ARG A 2 -25.87 14.80 3.81
CA ARG A 2 -25.38 14.79 2.44
C ARG A 2 -24.86 13.40 2.13
N MET A 3 -25.15 12.89 0.94
CA MET A 3 -24.58 11.64 0.46
C MET A 3 -23.07 11.81 0.29
N GLN A 4 -22.30 10.85 0.79
CA GLN A 4 -20.84 10.85 0.69
C GLN A 4 -20.33 9.59 0.01
N ALA A 5 -19.41 9.76 -0.92
CA ALA A 5 -18.75 8.67 -1.63
C ALA A 5 -17.28 8.57 -1.26
N LEU A 6 -16.76 7.34 -1.22
CA LEU A 6 -15.33 7.07 -1.24
C LEU A 6 -14.92 6.61 -2.63
N VAL A 7 -13.91 7.22 -3.20
CA VAL A 7 -13.27 6.80 -4.43
C VAL A 7 -11.82 6.43 -4.15
N ILE A 8 -11.48 5.17 -4.37
CA ILE A 8 -10.12 4.65 -4.24
C ILE A 8 -9.48 4.71 -5.62
N VAL A 9 -8.37 5.40 -5.74
CA VAL A 9 -7.63 5.51 -7.01
C VAL A 9 -6.29 4.79 -6.90
N ALA A 10 -5.98 3.96 -7.89
CA ALA A 10 -4.79 3.14 -7.94
C ALA A 10 -4.22 3.06 -9.35
N HIS A 11 -3.00 2.56 -9.50
CA HIS A 11 -2.35 2.48 -10.81
C HIS A 11 -3.05 1.46 -11.73
N GLY A 12 -3.33 0.26 -11.21
CA GLY A 12 -3.81 -0.85 -12.03
C GLY A 12 -2.72 -1.35 -13.00
N SER A 13 -3.08 -2.30 -13.86
CA SER A 13 -2.20 -2.85 -14.89
C SER A 13 -3.02 -3.41 -16.04
N HIS A 14 -2.55 -3.25 -17.28
CA HIS A 14 -3.13 -3.93 -18.44
C HIS A 14 -2.75 -5.42 -18.51
N LEU A 15 -1.67 -5.83 -17.84
CA LEU A 15 -1.04 -7.13 -18.00
C LEU A 15 -1.18 -8.02 -16.77
N ASN A 16 -1.28 -7.43 -15.59
CA ASN A 16 -1.32 -8.16 -14.32
C ASN A 16 -2.60 -7.85 -13.54
N PRO A 17 -3.57 -8.78 -13.49
CA PRO A 17 -4.82 -8.58 -12.74
C PRO A 17 -4.58 -8.46 -11.23
N ASP A 18 -3.49 -8.98 -10.69
CA ASP A 18 -3.17 -8.90 -9.26
C ASP A 18 -2.85 -7.46 -8.82
N ALA A 19 -2.51 -6.58 -9.76
CA ALA A 19 -2.26 -5.17 -9.47
C ALA A 19 -3.52 -4.43 -8.97
N SER A 20 -4.70 -4.79 -9.45
CA SER A 20 -5.98 -4.16 -9.08
C SER A 20 -6.80 -4.94 -8.04
N THR A 21 -6.53 -6.22 -7.86
CA THR A 21 -7.26 -7.08 -6.92
C THR A 21 -7.33 -6.49 -5.51
N PRO A 22 -6.24 -6.01 -4.88
CA PRO A 22 -6.33 -5.41 -3.55
C PRO A 22 -7.26 -4.19 -3.49
N THR A 23 -7.30 -3.38 -4.54
CA THR A 23 -8.19 -2.20 -4.62
C THR A 23 -9.66 -2.63 -4.54
N TYR A 24 -10.03 -3.66 -5.29
CA TYR A 24 -11.40 -4.21 -5.26
C TYR A 24 -11.73 -4.85 -3.91
N ASP A 25 -10.80 -5.61 -3.34
CA ASP A 25 -11.01 -6.27 -2.05
C ASP A 25 -11.21 -5.25 -0.92
N HIS A 26 -10.42 -4.20 -0.89
CA HIS A 26 -10.59 -3.12 0.09
C HIS A 26 -11.90 -2.36 -0.12
N ALA A 27 -12.27 -2.10 -1.37
CA ALA A 27 -13.55 -1.46 -1.70
C ALA A 27 -14.74 -2.29 -1.20
N ASP A 28 -14.69 -3.62 -1.38
CA ASP A 28 -15.74 -4.52 -0.91
C ASP A 28 -15.82 -4.53 0.62
N THR A 29 -14.69 -4.60 1.30
CA THR A 29 -14.63 -4.51 2.77
C THR A 29 -15.26 -3.21 3.29
N ILE A 30 -14.98 -2.08 2.65
CA ILE A 30 -15.53 -0.78 3.04
C ILE A 30 -17.03 -0.68 2.72
N ARG A 31 -17.49 -1.24 1.60
CA ARG A 31 -18.93 -1.32 1.27
C ARG A 31 -19.69 -2.10 2.33
N GLU A 32 -19.16 -3.23 2.78
CA GLU A 32 -19.76 -4.06 3.81
C GLU A 32 -19.86 -3.33 5.17
N ALA A 33 -18.93 -2.43 5.46
CA ALA A 33 -18.98 -1.58 6.66
C ALA A 33 -20.12 -0.55 6.60
N GLY A 34 -20.64 -0.23 5.41
CA GLY A 34 -21.86 0.57 5.22
C GLY A 34 -21.75 2.05 5.60
N VAL A 35 -20.56 2.61 5.59
CA VAL A 35 -20.26 3.97 6.06
C VAL A 35 -20.45 5.03 4.99
N PHE A 36 -20.09 4.66 3.76
CA PHE A 36 -20.26 5.52 2.59
C PHE A 36 -21.51 5.11 1.82
N ASP A 37 -22.23 6.08 1.28
CA ASP A 37 -23.36 5.83 0.39
C ASP A 37 -22.90 5.11 -0.89
N GLU A 38 -21.68 5.41 -1.32
CA GLU A 38 -21.05 4.79 -2.47
C GLU A 38 -19.55 4.56 -2.22
N VAL A 39 -19.04 3.44 -2.74
CA VAL A 39 -17.60 3.16 -2.83
C VAL A 39 -17.27 2.78 -4.27
N ARG A 40 -16.36 3.53 -4.90
CA ARG A 40 -15.94 3.32 -6.29
C ARG A 40 -14.43 3.19 -6.36
N THR A 41 -13.97 2.59 -7.45
CA THR A 41 -12.54 2.42 -7.75
C THR A 41 -12.23 3.03 -9.11
N GLY A 42 -11.10 3.69 -9.23
CA GLY A 42 -10.60 4.25 -10.48
C GLY A 42 -9.12 3.94 -10.68
N PHE A 43 -8.68 3.82 -11.93
CA PHE A 43 -7.35 3.36 -12.27
C PHE A 43 -6.70 4.21 -13.36
N TRP A 44 -5.37 4.15 -13.42
CA TRP A 44 -4.61 4.71 -14.53
C TRP A 44 -4.60 3.76 -15.74
N LYS A 45 -4.38 2.48 -15.50
CA LYS A 45 -4.21 1.45 -16.53
C LYS A 45 -5.41 0.51 -16.72
N GLU A 46 -6.51 0.74 -16.04
CA GLU A 46 -7.74 -0.05 -16.12
C GLU A 46 -8.96 0.86 -16.08
N GLU A 47 -10.13 0.33 -16.42
CA GLU A 47 -11.39 1.04 -16.31
C GLU A 47 -12.11 0.81 -14.95
N PRO A 48 -12.85 1.77 -14.43
CA PRO A 48 -12.94 3.13 -14.95
C PRO A 48 -11.64 3.94 -14.72
N SER A 49 -11.27 4.76 -15.69
CA SER A 49 -10.09 5.62 -15.59
C SER A 49 -10.25 6.72 -14.54
N PHE A 50 -9.16 7.34 -14.13
CA PHE A 50 -9.20 8.52 -13.26
C PHE A 50 -10.11 9.63 -13.84
N ARG A 51 -10.08 9.81 -15.16
CA ARG A 51 -10.90 10.81 -15.84
C ARG A 51 -12.40 10.51 -15.79
N GLU A 52 -12.77 9.24 -15.78
CA GLU A 52 -14.16 8.79 -15.85
C GLU A 52 -14.77 8.47 -14.48
N VAL A 53 -13.95 8.16 -13.47
CA VAL A 53 -14.46 7.62 -12.20
C VAL A 53 -15.46 8.52 -11.49
N LEU A 54 -15.27 9.82 -11.49
CA LEU A 54 -16.20 10.76 -10.84
C LEU A 54 -17.58 10.81 -11.52
N ARG A 55 -17.67 10.44 -12.80
CA ARG A 55 -18.95 10.33 -13.53
C ARG A 55 -19.77 9.12 -13.12
N THR A 56 -19.13 8.13 -12.48
CA THR A 56 -19.80 6.94 -11.97
C THR A 56 -20.40 7.14 -10.58
N VAL A 57 -20.13 8.27 -9.96
CA VAL A 57 -20.55 8.61 -8.59
C VAL A 57 -21.79 9.49 -8.63
N GLU A 58 -22.82 9.17 -7.86
CA GLU A 58 -24.03 9.99 -7.71
C GLU A 58 -23.90 11.04 -6.60
N SER A 59 -23.11 10.73 -5.55
CA SER A 59 -22.89 11.64 -4.41
C SER A 59 -22.21 12.95 -4.82
N ASP A 60 -22.59 14.04 -4.21
CA ASP A 60 -22.00 15.37 -4.44
C ASP A 60 -20.70 15.58 -3.65
N GLU A 61 -20.56 14.95 -2.49
CA GLU A 61 -19.35 14.95 -1.66
C GLU A 61 -18.56 13.68 -1.90
N VAL A 62 -17.33 13.82 -2.41
CA VAL A 62 -16.48 12.69 -2.80
C VAL A 62 -15.13 12.78 -2.10
N TYR A 63 -14.78 11.73 -1.36
CA TYR A 63 -13.45 11.56 -0.77
C TYR A 63 -12.61 10.69 -1.69
N VAL A 64 -11.52 11.24 -2.21
CA VAL A 64 -10.62 10.52 -3.10
C VAL A 64 -9.35 10.17 -2.35
N VAL A 65 -9.08 8.88 -2.22
CA VAL A 65 -7.91 8.37 -1.51
C VAL A 65 -7.02 7.57 -2.46
N PRO A 66 -5.78 8.04 -2.72
CA PRO A 66 -4.83 7.30 -3.52
C PRO A 66 -4.30 6.06 -2.79
N LEU A 67 -4.46 4.89 -3.40
CA LEU A 67 -3.81 3.66 -2.96
C LEU A 67 -2.40 3.60 -3.54
N PHE A 68 -1.53 4.43 -2.99
CA PHE A 68 -0.11 4.60 -3.33
C PHE A 68 0.71 4.63 -2.05
N ILE A 69 1.99 4.33 -2.14
CA ILE A 69 2.86 4.28 -0.96
C ILE A 69 3.37 5.65 -0.55
N SER A 70 3.62 6.54 -1.50
CA SER A 70 4.21 7.85 -1.23
C SER A 70 3.71 8.92 -2.19
N GLU A 71 3.92 10.17 -1.83
CA GLU A 71 3.73 11.29 -2.75
C GLU A 71 4.72 11.21 -3.91
N GLY A 72 4.24 11.54 -5.09
CA GLY A 72 5.02 11.54 -6.31
C GLY A 72 4.22 11.95 -7.53
N TYR A 73 4.73 11.64 -8.72
CA TYR A 73 4.14 12.05 -9.99
C TYR A 73 2.63 11.76 -10.11
N PHE A 74 2.19 10.56 -9.70
CA PHE A 74 0.76 10.24 -9.81
C PHE A 74 -0.11 11.03 -8.83
N THR A 75 0.27 11.12 -7.58
CA THR A 75 -0.53 11.78 -6.54
C THR A 75 -0.50 13.29 -6.67
N GLU A 76 0.60 13.86 -7.16
CA GLU A 76 0.83 15.29 -7.24
C GLU A 76 0.45 15.90 -8.60
N GLU A 77 0.52 15.13 -9.68
CA GLU A 77 0.29 15.63 -11.04
C GLU A 77 -0.81 14.88 -11.78
N VAL A 78 -0.71 13.56 -11.94
CA VAL A 78 -1.63 12.80 -12.79
C VAL A 78 -3.05 12.79 -12.25
N ILE A 79 -3.24 12.37 -11.00
CA ILE A 79 -4.57 12.23 -10.40
C ILE A 79 -5.29 13.58 -10.34
N PRO A 80 -4.69 14.65 -9.81
CA PRO A 80 -5.36 15.97 -9.79
C PRO A 80 -5.73 16.48 -11.19
N ARG A 81 -4.87 16.27 -12.17
CA ARG A 81 -5.12 16.64 -13.57
C ARG A 81 -6.29 15.85 -14.17
N GLU A 82 -6.29 14.54 -14.01
CA GLU A 82 -7.31 13.66 -14.59
C GLU A 82 -8.68 13.82 -13.91
N LEU A 83 -8.70 14.10 -12.60
CA LEU A 83 -9.91 14.44 -11.87
C LEU A 83 -10.39 15.87 -12.15
N ARG A 84 -9.58 16.70 -12.83
CA ARG A 84 -9.84 18.11 -13.12
C ARG A 84 -10.19 18.94 -11.89
N LEU A 85 -9.35 18.83 -10.87
CA LEU A 85 -9.51 19.59 -9.63
C LEU A 85 -9.23 21.07 -9.88
N GLU A 86 -10.24 21.92 -9.71
CA GLU A 86 -10.12 23.36 -9.92
C GLU A 86 -9.22 23.99 -8.85
N GLY A 87 -8.24 24.76 -9.32
CA GLY A 87 -7.31 25.45 -8.42
C GLY A 87 -6.24 24.55 -7.83
N TRP A 88 -6.02 23.34 -8.38
CA TRP A 88 -4.91 22.51 -7.97
C TRP A 88 -3.58 23.26 -8.08
N ASP A 89 -2.84 23.28 -6.98
CA ASP A 89 -1.54 23.92 -6.88
C ASP A 89 -0.60 23.06 -6.05
N LEU A 90 0.41 22.51 -6.69
CA LEU A 90 1.37 21.63 -6.05
C LEU A 90 2.15 22.34 -4.93
N GLU A 91 2.45 23.64 -5.08
CA GLU A 91 3.15 24.39 -4.03
C GLU A 91 2.30 24.57 -2.77
N ALA A 92 0.98 24.60 -2.93
CA ALA A 92 0.03 24.66 -1.81
C ALA A 92 -0.33 23.28 -1.25
N TRP A 93 -0.05 22.21 -2.00
CA TRP A 93 -0.18 20.84 -1.55
C TRP A 93 1.03 20.50 -0.67
N ASP A 94 0.85 20.66 0.64
CA ASP A 94 1.90 20.39 1.61
C ASP A 94 2.09 18.88 1.79
N SER A 95 3.00 18.34 1.01
CA SER A 95 3.36 16.93 1.01
C SER A 95 4.61 16.68 1.88
N ASP A 96 4.62 17.19 3.11
CA ASP A 96 5.71 16.93 4.05
C ASP A 96 5.77 15.46 4.53
N GLY A 97 4.88 14.62 3.97
CA GLY A 97 4.77 13.21 4.33
C GLY A 97 3.98 12.97 5.61
N THR A 98 3.24 13.96 6.10
CA THR A 98 2.39 13.79 7.29
C THR A 98 1.09 13.08 6.98
N SER A 99 0.52 12.45 8.00
CA SER A 99 -0.70 11.67 7.90
C SER A 99 -1.97 12.49 7.66
N ALA A 100 -1.94 13.79 7.85
CA ALA A 100 -3.13 14.66 7.81
C ALA A 100 -3.33 15.40 6.49
N THR A 101 -2.57 15.07 5.43
CA THR A 101 -2.63 15.80 4.16
C THR A 101 -3.96 15.58 3.44
N HIS A 102 -4.69 16.66 3.22
CA HIS A 102 -5.88 16.70 2.38
C HIS A 102 -6.20 18.15 1.98
N ALA A 103 -6.94 18.30 0.88
CA ALA A 103 -7.49 19.59 0.47
C ALA A 103 -8.80 19.39 -0.30
N THR A 104 -9.63 20.42 -0.32
CA THR A 104 -10.95 20.38 -0.95
C THR A 104 -10.95 21.17 -2.25
N PHE A 105 -11.50 20.59 -3.30
CA PHE A 105 -11.58 21.16 -4.64
C PHE A 105 -12.97 20.94 -5.25
N GLU A 106 -13.33 21.79 -6.22
CA GLU A 106 -14.42 21.48 -7.14
C GLU A 106 -13.84 20.71 -8.34
N ALA A 107 -14.56 19.69 -8.81
CA ALA A 107 -14.21 18.99 -10.05
C ALA A 107 -14.95 19.62 -11.22
N ALA A 108 -14.22 20.26 -12.14
CA ALA A 108 -14.75 21.14 -13.19
C ALA A 108 -15.82 20.50 -14.09
N ASP A 109 -15.72 19.19 -14.33
CA ASP A 109 -16.58 18.52 -15.34
C ASP A 109 -17.88 17.95 -14.76
N VAL A 110 -17.99 17.80 -13.46
CA VAL A 110 -19.06 16.98 -12.85
C VAL A 110 -19.78 17.66 -11.68
N GLU A 111 -19.44 18.91 -11.39
CA GLU A 111 -20.08 19.71 -10.31
C GLU A 111 -20.08 18.98 -8.95
N LYS A 112 -18.93 18.38 -8.59
CA LYS A 112 -18.74 17.65 -7.34
C LYS A 112 -17.68 18.31 -6.47
N THR A 113 -17.92 18.30 -5.18
CA THR A 113 -16.91 18.67 -4.18
C THR A 113 -16.02 17.46 -3.91
N VAL A 114 -14.73 17.59 -4.19
CA VAL A 114 -13.73 16.53 -4.01
C VAL A 114 -12.81 16.86 -2.84
N HIS A 115 -12.82 16.01 -1.84
CA HIS A 115 -11.83 16.00 -0.76
C HIS A 115 -10.71 15.07 -1.18
N TYR A 116 -9.62 15.65 -1.68
CA TYR A 116 -8.46 14.91 -2.15
C TYR A 116 -7.51 14.65 -0.98
N CYS A 117 -7.24 13.39 -0.71
CA CYS A 117 -6.45 12.93 0.43
C CYS A 117 -5.03 12.53 0.00
N GLY A 118 -4.10 12.52 0.96
CA GLY A 118 -2.77 11.95 0.75
C GLY A 118 -2.81 10.43 0.56
N PRO A 119 -1.70 9.83 0.08
CA PRO A 119 -1.62 8.40 -0.16
C PRO A 119 -1.67 7.57 1.13
N VAL A 120 -2.16 6.35 1.04
CA VAL A 120 -2.25 5.45 2.22
C VAL A 120 -0.90 5.12 2.83
N GLY A 121 0.14 5.00 2.00
CA GLY A 121 1.46 4.55 2.44
C GLY A 121 2.17 5.49 3.42
N THR A 122 1.80 6.76 3.48
CA THR A 122 2.37 7.74 4.43
C THR A 122 1.51 7.98 5.66
N HIS A 123 0.35 7.33 5.75
CA HIS A 123 -0.51 7.45 6.93
C HIS A 123 0.05 6.63 8.10
N ASP A 124 -0.04 7.17 9.31
CA ASP A 124 0.46 6.52 10.53
C ASP A 124 -0.15 5.13 10.76
N ALA A 125 -1.43 4.95 10.45
CA ALA A 125 -2.12 3.67 10.58
C ALA A 125 -1.51 2.56 9.71
N MET A 126 -0.73 2.88 8.68
CA MET A 126 -0.03 1.89 7.88
C MET A 126 1.02 1.12 8.68
N SER A 127 1.59 1.70 9.73
CA SER A 127 2.47 0.98 10.65
C SER A 127 1.78 -0.22 11.31
N ASP A 128 0.51 -0.07 11.70
CA ASP A 128 -0.27 -1.16 12.28
C ASP A 128 -0.56 -2.27 11.25
N VAL A 129 -0.73 -1.91 9.99
CA VAL A 129 -0.90 -2.88 8.90
C VAL A 129 0.37 -3.70 8.69
N ILE A 130 1.54 -3.06 8.72
CA ILE A 130 2.84 -3.73 8.61
C ILE A 130 3.04 -4.73 9.78
N VAL A 131 2.77 -4.30 10.99
CA VAL A 131 2.86 -5.17 12.18
C VAL A 131 1.89 -6.35 12.07
N ARG A 132 0.66 -6.10 11.65
CA ARG A 132 -0.34 -7.15 11.43
C ARG A 132 0.14 -8.18 10.40
N ARG A 133 0.71 -7.74 9.29
CA ARG A 133 1.26 -8.65 8.27
C ARG A 133 2.41 -9.49 8.83
N ALA A 134 3.32 -8.89 9.59
CA ALA A 134 4.41 -9.61 10.23
C ALA A 134 3.90 -10.69 11.20
N GLU A 135 2.90 -10.37 12.01
CA GLU A 135 2.26 -11.33 12.92
C GLU A 135 1.59 -12.49 12.16
N SER A 136 0.86 -12.19 11.09
CA SER A 136 0.14 -13.22 10.32
C SER A 136 1.08 -14.19 9.62
N VAL A 137 2.21 -13.71 9.09
CA VAL A 137 3.19 -14.53 8.38
C VAL A 137 4.00 -15.41 9.33
N THR A 138 4.38 -14.91 10.49
CA THR A 138 5.13 -15.68 11.49
C THR A 138 4.25 -16.64 12.30
N GLY A 139 2.92 -16.46 12.22
CA GLY A 139 1.97 -17.27 13.01
C GLY A 139 1.98 -16.95 14.50
N ALA A 140 2.67 -15.87 14.90
CA ALA A 140 2.73 -15.44 16.28
C ALA A 140 1.72 -14.32 16.54
N PRO A 141 0.82 -14.46 17.51
CA PRO A 141 -0.12 -13.40 17.87
C PRO A 141 0.55 -12.16 18.47
N GLU A 142 1.76 -12.35 18.96
CA GLU A 142 2.67 -11.29 19.38
C GLU A 142 4.04 -11.62 18.81
N VAL A 143 4.43 -10.88 17.79
CA VAL A 143 5.83 -10.94 17.31
C VAL A 143 6.63 -10.26 18.40
N GLY A 144 7.39 -11.04 19.12
CA GLY A 144 8.02 -10.61 20.35
C GLY A 144 9.54 -10.63 20.29
N GLU A 145 10.11 -10.74 21.46
CA GLU A 145 11.55 -10.87 21.68
C GLU A 145 12.17 -11.91 20.74
N GLY A 146 13.25 -11.54 20.07
CA GLY A 146 14.04 -12.43 19.22
C GLY A 146 13.63 -12.46 17.76
N VAL A 147 12.73 -11.58 17.30
CA VAL A 147 12.39 -11.43 15.88
C VAL A 147 12.72 -10.02 15.40
N ALA A 148 13.45 -9.94 14.31
CA ALA A 148 13.72 -8.68 13.62
C ALA A 148 12.69 -8.40 12.51
N LEU A 149 12.42 -7.14 12.24
CA LEU A 149 11.57 -6.70 11.13
C LEU A 149 12.40 -5.89 10.12
N ALA A 150 12.35 -6.31 8.86
CA ALA A 150 12.78 -5.50 7.74
C ALA A 150 11.56 -4.94 7.01
N VAL A 151 11.44 -3.62 6.96
CA VAL A 151 10.46 -2.94 6.11
C VAL A 151 11.16 -2.61 4.80
N VAL A 152 10.67 -3.16 3.69
CA VAL A 152 11.34 -3.04 2.39
C VAL A 152 10.54 -2.14 1.46
N GLY A 153 11.22 -1.20 0.83
CA GLY A 153 10.65 -0.35 -0.20
C GLY A 153 11.48 -0.35 -1.47
N HIS A 154 10.96 0.33 -2.50
CA HIS A 154 11.68 0.47 -3.75
C HIS A 154 12.97 1.26 -3.56
N GLY A 155 12.86 2.43 -2.98
CA GLY A 155 13.96 3.39 -2.88
C GLY A 155 14.41 3.85 -4.27
N THR A 156 14.42 5.13 -4.53
CA THR A 156 14.90 5.67 -5.81
C THR A 156 15.40 7.08 -5.63
N GLU A 157 16.53 7.38 -6.22
CA GLU A 157 17.08 8.74 -6.23
C GLU A 157 16.14 9.77 -6.90
N ARG A 158 15.21 9.30 -7.75
CA ARG A 158 14.26 10.15 -8.45
C ARG A 158 13.12 10.65 -7.56
N ASN A 159 12.80 9.94 -6.49
CA ASN A 159 11.72 10.26 -5.56
C ASN A 159 12.10 9.88 -4.13
N GLU A 160 12.64 10.83 -3.38
CA GLU A 160 13.03 10.65 -1.98
C GLU A 160 11.86 10.26 -1.08
N ASN A 161 10.62 10.57 -1.46
CA ASN A 161 9.43 10.28 -0.67
C ASN A 161 9.18 8.77 -0.53
N SER A 162 9.60 7.97 -1.50
CA SER A 162 9.52 6.51 -1.42
C SER A 162 10.35 5.97 -0.23
N ALA A 163 11.60 6.38 -0.12
CA ALA A 163 12.47 5.99 1.00
C ALA A 163 11.96 6.56 2.33
N LYS A 164 11.54 7.82 2.35
CA LYS A 164 10.99 8.47 3.56
C LYS A 164 9.78 7.75 4.13
N ALA A 165 8.89 7.21 3.28
CA ALA A 165 7.74 6.45 3.73
C ALA A 165 8.16 5.15 4.45
N VAL A 166 9.14 4.44 3.92
CA VAL A 166 9.67 3.22 4.54
C VAL A 166 10.35 3.52 5.87
N GLU A 167 11.20 4.53 5.90
CA GLU A 167 11.92 4.98 7.11
C GLU A 167 10.96 5.45 8.19
N LEU A 168 9.91 6.20 7.83
CA LEU A 168 8.87 6.64 8.75
C LEU A 168 8.24 5.46 9.50
N HIS A 169 7.83 4.43 8.77
CA HIS A 169 7.20 3.26 9.39
C HIS A 169 8.20 2.40 10.17
N ALA A 170 9.43 2.25 9.69
CA ALA A 170 10.48 1.56 10.43
C ALA A 170 10.74 2.24 11.78
N ASP A 171 10.90 3.56 11.80
CA ASP A 171 11.12 4.34 13.03
C ASP A 171 9.92 4.25 13.99
N ARG A 172 8.70 4.34 13.46
CA ARG A 172 7.48 4.24 14.27
C ARG A 172 7.32 2.85 14.90
N ILE A 173 7.61 1.80 14.14
CA ILE A 173 7.49 0.42 14.62
C ILE A 173 8.61 0.10 15.61
N ASP A 174 9.82 0.60 15.38
CA ASP A 174 10.92 0.48 16.34
C ASP A 174 10.54 1.10 17.70
N ALA A 175 9.92 2.27 17.68
CA ALA A 175 9.43 2.93 18.88
C ALA A 175 8.29 2.19 19.61
N MET A 176 7.63 1.23 18.97
CA MET A 176 6.61 0.37 19.60
C MET A 176 7.24 -0.72 20.49
N ASP A 177 8.55 -0.95 20.38
CA ASP A 177 9.31 -1.96 21.16
C ASP A 177 8.73 -3.38 21.04
N ARG A 178 8.33 -3.76 19.82
CA ARG A 178 7.69 -5.05 19.53
C ARG A 178 8.59 -6.04 18.80
N PHE A 179 9.71 -5.57 18.26
CA PHE A 179 10.69 -6.36 17.54
C PHE A 179 12.07 -6.16 18.16
N GLU A 180 12.93 -7.15 18.05
CA GLU A 180 14.31 -7.05 18.53
C GLU A 180 15.12 -6.00 17.78
N GLU A 181 14.95 -5.95 16.46
CA GLU A 181 15.55 -4.98 15.54
C GLU A 181 14.51 -4.57 14.50
N VAL A 182 14.50 -3.32 14.07
CA VAL A 182 13.69 -2.82 12.95
C VAL A 182 14.56 -2.00 12.02
N GLU A 183 14.62 -2.39 10.75
CA GLU A 183 15.41 -1.70 9.73
C GLU A 183 14.59 -1.45 8.46
N ALA A 184 14.88 -0.34 7.80
CA ALA A 184 14.42 -0.01 6.45
C ALA A 184 15.45 -0.50 5.44
N LEU A 185 15.05 -1.32 4.48
CA LEU A 185 15.88 -1.79 3.38
C LEU A 185 15.23 -1.43 2.04
N PHE A 186 16.04 -1.32 1.00
CA PHE A 186 15.60 -0.84 -0.31
C PHE A 186 16.09 -1.74 -1.45
N MET A 187 15.39 -1.67 -2.59
CA MET A 187 15.80 -2.36 -3.80
C MET A 187 16.92 -1.63 -4.54
N ASP A 188 16.84 -0.29 -4.62
CA ASP A 188 17.68 0.54 -5.50
C ASP A 188 18.58 1.53 -4.75
N GLU A 189 18.66 1.47 -3.44
CA GLU A 189 19.54 2.30 -2.63
C GLU A 189 19.94 1.63 -1.32
N ASP A 190 21.06 2.12 -0.72
CA ASP A 190 21.53 1.61 0.57
C ASP A 190 20.60 2.00 1.74
N PRO A 191 20.40 1.11 2.73
CA PRO A 191 20.85 -0.29 2.75
C PRO A 191 20.02 -1.17 1.82
N GLU A 192 20.69 -1.98 0.98
CA GLU A 192 20.04 -2.80 -0.02
C GLU A 192 19.43 -4.09 0.56
N VAL A 193 18.36 -4.56 -0.05
CA VAL A 193 17.64 -5.75 0.40
C VAL A 193 18.44 -7.05 0.23
N ASP A 194 19.37 -7.10 -0.71
CA ASP A 194 20.27 -8.24 -0.93
C ASP A 194 21.28 -8.43 0.20
N ASP A 195 21.54 -7.39 0.99
CA ASP A 195 22.39 -7.42 2.18
C ASP A 195 21.61 -7.71 3.47
N VAL A 196 20.37 -8.19 3.39
CA VAL A 196 19.46 -8.38 4.54
C VAL A 196 20.10 -9.17 5.67
N THR A 197 20.86 -10.21 5.37
CA THR A 197 21.52 -11.04 6.36
C THR A 197 22.71 -10.36 7.05
N GLU A 198 23.26 -9.31 6.47
CA GLU A 198 24.36 -8.54 7.05
C GLU A 198 23.89 -7.43 7.99
N PHE A 199 22.64 -6.97 7.85
CA PHE A 199 22.08 -5.87 8.63
C PHE A 199 21.52 -6.30 9.99
N PHE A 200 21.18 -7.58 10.17
CA PHE A 200 20.56 -8.07 11.39
C PHE A 200 21.49 -9.02 12.16
N GLU A 201 21.56 -8.83 13.47
CA GLU A 201 22.19 -9.78 14.38
C GLU A 201 21.20 -10.89 14.79
N THR A 202 19.91 -10.60 14.77
CA THR A 202 18.82 -11.51 15.12
C THR A 202 18.69 -12.63 14.09
N GLU A 203 18.59 -13.88 14.56
CA GLU A 203 18.47 -15.07 13.70
C GLU A 203 17.16 -15.07 12.89
N ASP A 204 16.06 -14.71 13.53
CA ASP A 204 14.73 -14.71 12.94
C ASP A 204 14.36 -13.33 12.39
N ILE A 205 14.11 -13.25 11.09
CA ILE A 205 13.81 -12.00 10.39
C ILE A 205 12.47 -12.15 9.65
N VAL A 206 11.53 -11.23 9.87
CA VAL A 206 10.35 -11.08 9.03
C VAL A 206 10.53 -9.89 8.10
N VAL A 207 10.32 -10.12 6.80
CA VAL A 207 10.47 -9.10 5.76
C VAL A 207 9.09 -8.72 5.22
N VAL A 208 8.74 -7.45 5.35
CA VAL A 208 7.46 -6.90 4.91
C VAL A 208 7.69 -5.83 3.84
N PRO A 209 7.41 -6.13 2.56
CA PRO A 209 7.48 -5.14 1.50
C PRO A 209 6.38 -4.09 1.61
N LEU A 210 6.75 -2.83 1.65
CA LEU A 210 5.83 -1.70 1.61
C LEU A 210 5.44 -1.38 0.16
N PHE A 211 4.55 -2.21 -0.38
CA PHE A 211 3.97 -2.12 -1.72
C PHE A 211 2.46 -2.28 -1.62
N VAL A 212 1.71 -1.65 -2.50
CA VAL A 212 0.24 -1.67 -2.46
C VAL A 212 -0.37 -2.95 -3.01
N ALA A 213 0.35 -3.66 -3.89
CA ALA A 213 -0.08 -4.91 -4.50
C ALA A 213 1.14 -5.79 -4.80
N ASP A 214 0.90 -7.10 -4.91
CA ASP A 214 1.91 -8.01 -5.42
C ASP A 214 2.12 -7.82 -6.93
N GLY A 215 3.36 -7.95 -7.33
CA GLY A 215 3.79 -7.82 -8.70
C GLY A 215 5.22 -8.29 -8.87
N TYR A 216 5.85 -7.87 -9.96
CA TYR A 216 7.21 -8.27 -10.32
C TYR A 216 8.22 -8.08 -9.17
N HIS A 217 8.22 -6.93 -8.53
CA HIS A 217 9.16 -6.64 -7.45
C HIS A 217 8.97 -7.52 -6.22
N THR A 218 7.74 -7.75 -5.79
CA THR A 218 7.46 -8.51 -4.56
C THR A 218 7.48 -10.01 -4.75
N GLN A 219 7.21 -10.51 -5.96
CA GLN A 219 7.10 -11.93 -6.25
C GLN A 219 8.33 -12.53 -6.91
N GLU A 220 9.17 -11.70 -7.53
CA GLU A 220 10.35 -12.12 -8.28
C GLU A 220 11.63 -11.49 -7.73
N ASP A 221 11.81 -10.18 -7.89
CA ASP A 221 13.06 -9.50 -7.61
C ASP A 221 13.49 -9.63 -6.13
N ILE A 222 12.64 -9.22 -5.20
CA ILE A 222 12.98 -9.21 -3.78
C ILE A 222 13.29 -10.61 -3.25
N PRO A 223 12.47 -11.65 -3.55
CA PRO A 223 12.80 -13.02 -3.14
C PRO A 223 14.14 -13.54 -3.67
N GLU A 224 14.47 -13.23 -4.93
CA GLU A 224 15.75 -13.61 -5.52
C GLU A 224 16.92 -12.82 -4.93
N ASP A 225 16.78 -11.50 -4.78
CA ASP A 225 17.81 -10.62 -4.21
C ASP A 225 18.17 -10.99 -2.76
N MET A 226 17.18 -11.40 -1.98
CA MET A 226 17.41 -11.89 -0.60
C MET A 226 18.01 -13.30 -0.53
N GLY A 227 18.07 -14.01 -1.64
CA GLY A 227 18.54 -15.39 -1.67
C GLY A 227 17.55 -16.42 -1.14
N LEU A 228 16.24 -16.11 -1.11
CA LEU A 228 15.20 -17.07 -0.75
C LEU A 228 15.07 -18.17 -1.80
N THR A 229 15.35 -17.84 -3.04
CA THR A 229 15.32 -18.73 -4.19
C THR A 229 16.32 -18.28 -5.25
N GLU A 230 16.80 -19.19 -6.07
CA GLU A 230 17.57 -18.87 -7.28
C GLU A 230 16.67 -18.60 -8.49
N ASP A 231 15.44 -19.09 -8.44
CA ASP A 231 14.41 -18.92 -9.48
C ASP A 231 13.03 -18.83 -8.78
N TYR A 232 12.41 -17.66 -8.82
CA TYR A 232 11.11 -17.42 -8.21
C TYR A 232 10.01 -18.41 -8.65
N ARG A 233 10.13 -18.97 -9.86
CA ARG A 233 9.17 -19.94 -10.41
C ARG A 233 9.12 -21.25 -9.61
N THR A 234 10.20 -21.57 -8.91
CA THR A 234 10.28 -22.78 -8.09
C THR A 234 9.71 -22.57 -6.67
N GLY A 235 9.37 -21.33 -6.34
CA GLY A 235 8.95 -20.95 -5.00
C GLY A 235 10.09 -20.98 -3.98
N TRP A 236 9.76 -20.78 -2.73
CA TRP A 236 10.68 -20.81 -1.59
C TRP A 236 9.96 -21.31 -0.34
N GLU A 237 10.75 -21.83 0.60
CA GLU A 237 10.24 -22.24 1.90
C GLU A 237 9.92 -21.03 2.79
N THR A 238 8.96 -21.17 3.70
CA THR A 238 8.61 -20.15 4.70
C THR A 238 8.59 -20.80 6.09
N PRO A 239 9.53 -20.44 6.99
CA PRO A 239 10.67 -19.57 6.75
C PRO A 239 11.74 -20.22 5.87
N ALA A 240 12.47 -19.39 5.12
CA ALA A 240 13.65 -19.81 4.35
C ALA A 240 14.91 -19.68 5.20
N GLU A 241 15.82 -20.62 5.07
CA GLU A 241 17.15 -20.56 5.70
C GLU A 241 18.13 -19.87 4.75
N VAL A 242 18.66 -18.71 5.14
CA VAL A 242 19.62 -17.94 4.37
C VAL A 242 20.76 -17.48 5.28
N GLU A 243 21.98 -17.95 5.01
CA GLU A 243 23.22 -17.54 5.71
C GLU A 243 23.13 -17.53 7.24
N GLY A 244 22.42 -18.50 7.80
CA GLY A 244 22.25 -18.65 9.25
C GLY A 244 21.07 -17.89 9.84
N HIS A 245 20.28 -17.25 9.01
CA HIS A 245 19.02 -16.61 9.40
C HIS A 245 17.82 -17.41 8.92
N ARG A 246 16.71 -17.32 9.66
CA ARG A 246 15.39 -17.77 9.20
C ARG A 246 14.58 -16.57 8.78
N ILE A 247 14.18 -16.54 7.50
CA ILE A 247 13.48 -15.41 6.91
C ILE A 247 12.04 -15.77 6.53
N TRP A 248 11.08 -15.06 7.13
CA TRP A 248 9.68 -15.05 6.69
C TRP A 248 9.48 -13.90 5.74
N TYR A 249 9.03 -14.18 4.54
CA TYR A 249 8.75 -13.18 3.53
C TYR A 249 7.23 -12.98 3.38
N ALA A 250 6.76 -11.76 3.57
CA ALA A 250 5.34 -11.45 3.74
C ALA A 250 4.58 -11.08 2.47
N GLY A 251 5.26 -10.89 1.33
CA GLY A 251 4.64 -10.29 0.15
C GLY A 251 4.19 -8.83 0.38
N ALA A 252 3.52 -8.24 -0.60
CA ALA A 252 3.10 -6.85 -0.54
C ALA A 252 2.12 -6.57 0.62
N VAL A 253 2.48 -5.65 1.50
CA VAL A 253 1.65 -5.33 2.69
C VAL A 253 0.28 -4.75 2.31
N GLY A 254 0.16 -4.09 1.17
CA GLY A 254 -1.11 -3.53 0.69
C GLY A 254 -2.19 -4.57 0.39
N THR A 255 -1.83 -5.86 0.31
CA THR A 255 -2.79 -6.97 0.21
C THR A 255 -3.40 -7.34 1.56
N GLU A 256 -2.84 -6.84 2.67
CA GLU A 256 -3.39 -7.07 4.01
C GLU A 256 -4.78 -6.41 4.14
N ALA A 257 -5.76 -7.17 4.63
CA ALA A 257 -7.14 -6.70 4.74
C ALA A 257 -7.29 -5.44 5.61
N LEU A 258 -6.44 -5.27 6.61
CA LEU A 258 -6.42 -4.08 7.48
C LEU A 258 -6.07 -2.77 6.72
N THR A 259 -5.55 -2.84 5.49
CA THR A 259 -5.33 -1.65 4.65
C THR A 259 -6.63 -0.88 4.39
N ALA A 260 -7.79 -1.54 4.41
CA ALA A 260 -9.08 -0.88 4.33
C ALA A 260 -9.31 0.14 5.46
N ASP A 261 -8.78 -0.11 6.65
CA ASP A 261 -8.78 0.84 7.77
C ASP A 261 -8.06 2.16 7.40
N VAL A 262 -6.90 2.06 6.77
CA VAL A 262 -6.13 3.25 6.36
C VAL A 262 -6.88 4.10 5.34
N LEU A 263 -7.58 3.47 4.39
CA LEU A 263 -8.42 4.18 3.43
C LEU A 263 -9.55 4.95 4.11
N ILE A 264 -10.20 4.36 5.09
CA ILE A 264 -11.25 5.01 5.89
C ILE A 264 -10.66 6.13 6.75
N GLU A 265 -9.51 5.90 7.39
CA GLU A 265 -8.80 6.91 8.19
C GLU A 265 -8.46 8.16 7.37
N ARG A 266 -7.96 7.98 6.15
CA ARG A 266 -7.69 9.09 5.23
C ARG A 266 -8.94 9.93 4.93
N ALA A 267 -10.06 9.28 4.67
CA ALA A 267 -11.32 9.98 4.44
C ALA A 267 -11.83 10.67 5.73
N ALA A 268 -11.68 10.03 6.87
CA ALA A 268 -12.04 10.62 8.18
C ALA A 268 -11.21 11.86 8.50
N ASP A 269 -9.90 11.83 8.24
CA ASP A 269 -9.01 12.99 8.41
C ASP A 269 -9.44 14.16 7.53
N ALA A 270 -10.00 13.89 6.35
CA ALA A 270 -10.55 14.88 5.44
C ALA A 270 -11.98 15.34 5.80
N GLY A 271 -12.58 14.80 6.86
CA GLY A 271 -13.88 15.21 7.39
C GLY A 271 -15.05 14.29 7.05
N ALA A 272 -14.82 13.10 6.50
CA ALA A 272 -15.88 12.11 6.27
C ALA A 272 -16.50 11.65 7.61
N ASP A 273 -17.82 11.47 7.61
CA ASP A 273 -18.53 10.87 8.73
C ASP A 273 -18.45 9.35 8.62
N VAL A 274 -17.55 8.75 9.37
CA VAL A 274 -17.25 7.30 9.29
C VAL A 274 -17.79 6.52 10.50
N GLY A 275 -18.34 7.19 11.52
CA GLY A 275 -18.90 6.51 12.70
C GLY A 275 -17.92 5.50 13.30
N ASP A 276 -18.41 4.29 13.59
CA ASP A 276 -17.64 3.19 14.17
C ASP A 276 -16.99 2.26 13.11
N ALA A 277 -16.96 2.67 11.84
CA ALA A 277 -16.51 1.81 10.74
C ALA A 277 -15.07 1.35 10.88
N ILE A 278 -14.19 2.22 11.38
CA ILE A 278 -12.79 1.89 11.60
C ILE A 278 -12.68 0.71 12.58
N GLU A 279 -13.39 0.77 13.69
CA GLU A 279 -13.40 -0.31 14.69
C GLU A 279 -14.02 -1.60 14.13
N GLU A 280 -15.05 -1.49 13.32
CA GLU A 280 -15.67 -2.63 12.67
C GLU A 280 -14.74 -3.31 11.67
N VAL A 281 -14.03 -2.56 10.84
CA VAL A 281 -13.03 -3.08 9.91
C VAL A 281 -11.90 -3.77 10.68
N ARG A 282 -11.36 -3.14 11.71
CA ARG A 282 -10.32 -3.72 12.56
C ARG A 282 -10.74 -5.05 13.18
N ARG A 283 -11.98 -5.13 13.64
CA ARG A 283 -12.53 -6.37 14.21
C ARG A 283 -12.67 -7.48 13.18
N LYS A 284 -13.24 -7.18 12.01
CA LYS A 284 -13.45 -8.14 10.92
C LYS A 284 -12.13 -8.66 10.34
N THR A 285 -11.16 -7.79 10.16
CA THR A 285 -9.87 -8.17 9.61
C THR A 285 -9.01 -8.97 10.57
N ARG A 286 -9.20 -8.85 11.89
CA ARG A 286 -8.54 -9.71 12.88
C ARG A 286 -8.99 -11.16 12.79
N THR A 287 -10.28 -11.40 12.51
CA THR A 287 -10.82 -12.75 12.39
C THR A 287 -10.47 -13.43 11.05
N ALA A 288 -10.29 -12.66 9.98
CA ALA A 288 -9.89 -13.17 8.67
C ALA A 288 -8.43 -13.69 8.66
N GLY A 289 -7.53 -13.10 9.45
CA GLY A 289 -6.13 -13.52 9.56
C GLY A 289 -5.91 -14.90 10.23
N THR A 290 -6.94 -15.50 10.82
CA THR A 290 -6.87 -16.83 11.42
C THR A 290 -7.28 -17.97 10.49
N ASN A 291 -7.74 -17.67 9.26
CA ASN A 291 -8.27 -18.66 8.32
C ASN A 291 -7.56 -18.66 6.94
N GLY A 292 -6.37 -18.07 6.83
CA GLY A 292 -5.63 -18.03 5.58
C GLY A 292 -4.85 -19.31 5.31
N ASP A 293 -5.50 -20.33 4.73
CA ASP A 293 -4.80 -21.36 3.97
C ASP A 293 -4.21 -20.69 2.72
N VAL A 294 -2.90 -20.69 2.63
CA VAL A 294 -2.18 -20.26 1.43
C VAL A 294 -2.24 -21.42 0.44
N ASP A 295 -3.23 -21.44 -0.42
CA ASP A 295 -3.21 -22.30 -1.59
C ASP A 295 -2.17 -21.76 -2.58
N ALA A 296 -1.00 -22.38 -2.56
CA ALA A 296 0.01 -22.24 -3.59
C ALA A 296 -0.39 -23.10 -4.81
N ASP A 297 -1.22 -22.53 -5.68
CA ASP A 297 -1.38 -23.06 -7.05
C ASP A 297 -1.72 -21.92 -8.01
N SER A 298 -0.74 -21.50 -8.78
CA SER A 298 -1.01 -20.91 -10.09
C SER A 298 0.24 -20.89 -10.95
N GLY A 299 0.36 -21.90 -11.77
CA GLY A 299 1.13 -21.76 -12.98
C GLY A 299 0.31 -20.96 -14.00
N ALA A 300 0.87 -19.89 -14.52
CA ALA A 300 0.45 -19.32 -15.79
C ALA A 300 1.59 -18.52 -16.41
N ASP A 301 2.00 -18.99 -17.55
CA ASP A 301 2.90 -18.32 -18.47
C ASP A 301 2.37 -16.93 -18.84
N ALA A 302 3.18 -15.90 -18.65
CA ALA A 302 3.01 -14.64 -19.34
C ALA A 302 4.37 -13.99 -19.57
N ASP A 303 4.74 -13.91 -20.82
CA ASP A 303 5.87 -13.13 -21.30
C ASP A 303 5.71 -11.67 -20.84
N ALA A 304 6.62 -11.22 -20.01
CA ALA A 304 6.66 -9.85 -19.53
C ALA A 304 7.60 -9.04 -20.42
N ASP A 305 7.02 -8.22 -21.27
CA ASP A 305 7.74 -7.08 -21.80
C ASP A 305 7.80 -6.00 -20.71
N ALA A 306 9.01 -5.75 -20.25
CA ALA A 306 9.33 -4.68 -19.32
C ALA A 306 9.19 -3.34 -20.05
N ASP A 307 8.10 -2.63 -19.85
CA ASP A 307 8.01 -1.21 -20.15
C ASP A 307 7.87 -0.39 -18.86
N ALA A 308 8.97 -0.28 -18.17
CA ALA A 308 9.20 0.86 -17.28
C ALA A 308 9.64 2.04 -18.15
N GLY A 309 8.81 2.39 -19.13
CA GLY A 309 9.04 3.49 -20.03
C GLY A 309 9.04 4.81 -19.30
N ALA A 310 10.23 5.35 -19.11
CA ALA A 310 10.43 6.75 -18.88
C ALA A 310 9.81 7.53 -20.05
N GLU A 311 8.60 8.01 -19.93
CA GLU A 311 8.12 9.13 -20.72
C GLU A 311 8.33 10.42 -19.93
N ALA A 312 9.58 10.89 -19.99
CA ALA A 312 9.90 12.29 -19.83
C ALA A 312 10.32 12.77 -21.22
N GLY A 313 9.50 13.57 -21.85
CA GLY A 313 9.89 14.18 -23.11
C GLY A 313 8.76 14.93 -23.79
N ASP A 314 8.86 16.27 -23.68
CA ASP A 314 8.14 17.37 -24.36
C ASP A 314 6.70 17.63 -23.97
#